data_73b3c190eee1ebd9389c6b301b539bfb
#
_entry.id   73b3c190eee1ebd9389c6b301b539bfb
#
_cell.length_a   1.000
_cell.length_b   1.000
_cell.length_c   1.000
_cell.angle_alpha   90.00
_cell.angle_beta   90.00
_cell.angle_gamma   90.00
#
_symmetry.space_group_name_H-M   'P 1'
#
loop_
_entity.id
_entity.type
_entity.pdbx_description
1 polymer ?
#
loop_
_entity_poly.entity_id
_entity_poly.type
_entity_poly.pdbx_seq_one_letter_code
_entity_poly.pdbx_strand_id
1 'polypeptide(L)'
;MRRSIAELCGADHGNDPAILAGWLANKTPDTVSVWIGRPDASTLVAVQSGAIVAVGMVTDAGEILLNYVSPDSRFRGVSRTLLAALEARAAERGAGQCRLESTETAYRFYRANGYAEDGAPTGKFGMASGFPMAKSLASRRA
;
A
#
# COMPACT_ATOMS: atom_id res chain seq x y z
N MET A 1 -7.18 -1.23 8.00
CA MET A 1 -7.09 -2.02 6.75
C MET A 1 -8.43 -2.62 6.33
N ARG A 2 -9.09 -3.41 7.15
CA ARG A 2 -10.35 -4.13 6.77
C ARG A 2 -11.43 -3.21 6.21
N ARG A 3 -11.75 -2.12 6.91
CA ARG A 3 -12.71 -1.12 6.42
C ARG A 3 -12.27 -0.48 5.10
N SER A 4 -11.00 -0.17 4.95
CA SER A 4 -10.45 0.40 3.72
C SER A 4 -10.69 -0.54 2.53
N ILE A 5 -10.41 -1.82 2.68
CA ILE A 5 -10.65 -2.81 1.64
C ILE A 5 -12.15 -2.93 1.33
N ALA A 6 -12.98 -3.12 2.35
CA ALA A 6 -14.41 -3.34 2.18
C ALA A 6 -15.14 -2.12 1.58
N GLU A 7 -14.79 -0.92 2.02
CA GLU A 7 -15.52 0.31 1.68
C GLU A 7 -14.93 1.07 0.48
N LEU A 8 -13.62 0.96 0.22
CA LEU A 8 -12.94 1.75 -0.82
C LEU A 8 -12.56 0.95 -2.07
N CYS A 9 -12.43 -0.35 -1.98
CA CYS A 9 -11.93 -1.19 -3.07
C CYS A 9 -13.03 -1.92 -3.84
N GLY A 10 -14.22 -1.34 -3.93
CA GLY A 10 -15.36 -1.92 -4.65
C GLY A 10 -15.09 -2.21 -6.12
N ALA A 11 -14.25 -1.41 -6.79
CA ALA A 11 -13.82 -1.66 -8.16
C ALA A 11 -13.02 -2.96 -8.31
N ASP A 12 -12.35 -3.40 -7.23
CA ASP A 12 -11.51 -4.59 -7.24
C ASP A 12 -12.27 -5.85 -6.84
N HIS A 13 -13.04 -5.81 -5.75
CA HIS A 13 -13.74 -7.01 -5.24
C HIS A 13 -15.21 -7.11 -5.67
N GLY A 14 -15.79 -6.03 -6.24
CA GLY A 14 -17.17 -6.00 -6.74
C GLY A 14 -18.24 -6.35 -5.69
N ASN A 15 -17.92 -6.23 -4.40
CA ASN A 15 -18.72 -6.72 -3.28
C ASN A 15 -19.00 -8.24 -3.32
N ASP A 16 -18.19 -9.00 -4.05
CA ASP A 16 -18.28 -10.46 -4.05
C ASP A 16 -17.82 -11.00 -2.68
N PRO A 17 -18.69 -11.72 -1.93
CA PRO A 17 -18.35 -12.17 -0.59
C PRO A 17 -17.13 -13.10 -0.53
N ALA A 18 -16.95 -13.95 -1.54
CA ALA A 18 -15.82 -14.89 -1.59
C ALA A 18 -14.48 -14.17 -1.84
N ILE A 19 -14.47 -13.22 -2.78
CA ILE A 19 -13.28 -12.40 -3.08
C ILE A 19 -12.93 -11.55 -1.86
N LEU A 20 -13.91 -10.90 -1.27
CA LEU A 20 -13.72 -10.04 -0.10
C LEU A 20 -13.21 -10.85 1.11
N ALA A 21 -13.78 -12.01 1.37
CA ALA A 21 -13.35 -12.90 2.45
C ALA A 21 -11.90 -13.36 2.25
N GLY A 22 -11.52 -13.73 1.03
CA GLY A 22 -10.15 -14.11 0.69
C GLY A 22 -9.15 -12.98 0.92
N TRP A 23 -9.50 -11.76 0.51
CA TRP A 23 -8.64 -10.59 0.72
C TRP A 23 -8.49 -10.22 2.20
N LEU A 24 -9.57 -10.34 2.98
CA LEU A 24 -9.56 -9.99 4.40
C LEU A 24 -8.96 -11.09 5.28
N ALA A 25 -8.78 -12.30 4.79
CA ALA A 25 -8.41 -13.46 5.59
C ALA A 25 -7.13 -13.27 6.42
N ASN A 26 -6.13 -12.59 5.88
CA ASN A 26 -4.86 -12.32 6.55
C ASN A 26 -4.79 -10.94 7.24
N LYS A 27 -5.88 -10.16 7.22
CA LYS A 27 -5.94 -8.84 7.86
C LYS A 27 -6.45 -8.98 9.31
N THR A 28 -5.73 -9.73 10.11
CA THR A 28 -6.03 -10.00 11.53
C THR A 28 -4.97 -9.35 12.43
N PRO A 29 -5.29 -9.04 13.71
CA PRO A 29 -4.31 -8.50 14.64
C PRO A 29 -3.04 -9.36 14.77
N ASP A 30 -3.19 -10.68 14.84
CA ASP A 30 -2.06 -11.61 14.99
C ASP A 30 -1.16 -11.58 13.76
N THR A 31 -1.72 -11.65 12.57
CA THR A 31 -0.95 -11.59 11.31
C THR A 31 -0.24 -10.25 11.16
N VAL A 32 -0.92 -9.15 11.46
CA VAL A 32 -0.34 -7.80 11.40
C VAL A 32 0.79 -7.64 12.41
N SER A 33 0.67 -8.19 13.62
CA SER A 33 1.75 -8.20 14.60
C SER A 33 3.02 -8.89 14.07
N VAL A 34 2.87 -10.01 13.37
CA VAL A 34 4.00 -10.70 12.73
C VAL A 34 4.65 -9.80 11.67
N TRP A 35 3.85 -9.13 10.84
CA TRP A 35 4.38 -8.23 9.83
C TRP A 35 5.14 -7.04 10.43
N ILE A 36 4.61 -6.42 11.48
CA ILE A 36 5.27 -5.30 12.17
C ILE A 36 6.64 -5.74 12.73
N GLY A 37 6.77 -6.98 13.16
CA GLY A 37 8.01 -7.54 13.69
C GLY A 37 9.06 -7.92 12.65
N ARG A 38 8.81 -7.77 11.34
CA ARG A 38 9.78 -8.11 10.30
C ARG A 38 11.03 -7.22 10.37
N PRO A 39 12.23 -7.80 10.46
CA PRO A 39 13.49 -7.02 10.53
C PRO A 39 13.86 -6.34 9.20
N ASP A 40 13.35 -6.85 8.07
CA ASP A 40 13.62 -6.38 6.71
C ASP A 40 12.59 -5.37 6.19
N ALA A 41 11.66 -4.94 7.03
CA ALA A 41 10.59 -4.03 6.64
C ALA A 41 10.32 -2.99 7.73
N SER A 42 9.73 -1.87 7.31
CA SER A 42 9.29 -0.80 8.21
C SER A 42 7.80 -0.58 8.04
N THR A 43 7.08 -0.56 9.16
CA THR A 43 5.65 -0.24 9.20
C THR A 43 5.50 1.20 9.70
N LEU A 44 4.80 2.02 8.92
CA LEU A 44 4.52 3.42 9.23
C LEU A 44 3.02 3.64 9.38
N VAL A 45 2.65 4.53 10.25
CA VAL A 45 1.25 4.95 10.42
C VAL A 45 1.14 6.46 10.29
N ALA A 46 -0.01 6.92 9.79
CA ALA A 46 -0.40 8.31 9.86
C ALA A 46 -1.36 8.49 11.03
N VAL A 47 -1.12 9.53 11.83
CA VAL A 47 -1.93 9.85 13.01
C VAL A 47 -2.52 11.24 12.84
N GLN A 48 -3.82 11.36 13.04
CA GLN A 48 -4.54 12.63 13.09
C GLN A 48 -5.38 12.69 14.38
N SER A 49 -5.24 13.78 15.13
CA SER A 49 -6.01 13.98 16.37
C SER A 49 -5.96 12.78 17.33
N GLY A 50 -4.80 12.15 17.45
CA GLY A 50 -4.57 10.98 18.30
C GLY A 50 -5.06 9.65 17.76
N ALA A 51 -5.64 9.61 16.56
CA ALA A 51 -6.13 8.39 15.92
C ALA A 51 -5.25 7.95 14.75
N ILE A 52 -5.01 6.65 14.62
CA ILE A 52 -4.35 6.08 13.44
C ILE A 52 -5.34 6.11 12.27
N VAL A 53 -5.00 6.82 11.21
CA VAL A 53 -5.87 7.01 10.03
C VAL A 53 -5.32 6.34 8.76
N ALA A 54 -4.08 5.88 8.78
CA ALA A 54 -3.50 5.13 7.67
C ALA A 54 -2.35 4.25 8.15
N VAL A 55 -2.06 3.21 7.38
CA VAL A 55 -0.94 2.30 7.62
C VAL A 55 -0.28 1.91 6.31
N GLY A 56 1.04 1.89 6.31
CA GLY A 56 1.85 1.41 5.20
C GLY A 56 3.02 0.56 5.67
N MET A 57 3.54 -0.28 4.79
CA MET A 57 4.73 -1.08 5.05
C MET A 57 5.58 -1.12 3.80
N VAL A 58 6.88 -0.93 3.98
CA VAL A 58 7.87 -1.01 2.90
C VAL A 58 9.04 -1.87 3.36
N THR A 59 9.54 -2.72 2.47
CA THR A 59 10.76 -3.51 2.71
C THR A 59 12.00 -2.66 2.49
N ASP A 60 13.14 -3.11 3.02
CA ASP A 60 14.43 -2.46 2.78
C ASP A 60 14.83 -2.49 1.29
N ALA A 61 14.31 -3.43 0.53
CA ALA A 61 14.48 -3.50 -0.94
C ALA A 61 13.58 -2.54 -1.73
N GLY A 62 12.64 -1.85 -1.08
CA GLY A 62 11.75 -0.89 -1.70
C GLY A 62 10.39 -1.45 -2.13
N GLU A 63 10.01 -2.65 -1.71
CA GLU A 63 8.67 -3.16 -1.97
C GLU A 63 7.66 -2.58 -0.98
N ILE A 64 6.65 -1.90 -1.50
CA ILE A 64 5.52 -1.41 -0.71
C ILE A 64 4.47 -2.52 -0.65
N LEU A 65 4.31 -3.07 0.55
CA LEU A 65 3.45 -4.23 0.79
C LEU A 65 2.07 -3.85 1.31
N LEU A 66 1.96 -2.74 2.02
CA LEU A 66 0.71 -2.21 2.55
C LEU A 66 0.67 -0.69 2.32
N ASN A 67 -0.49 -0.19 1.95
CA ASN A 67 -0.78 1.24 1.90
C ASN A 67 -2.31 1.43 1.96
N TYR A 68 -2.82 1.59 3.16
CA TYR A 68 -4.26 1.70 3.41
C TYR A 68 -4.58 2.97 4.20
N VAL A 69 -5.61 3.68 3.76
CA VAL A 69 -6.17 4.85 4.45
C VAL A 69 -7.55 4.51 5.01
N SER A 70 -7.88 5.09 6.17
CA SER A 70 -9.24 5.00 6.71
C SER A 70 -10.23 5.68 5.74
N PRO A 71 -11.40 5.07 5.49
CA PRO A 71 -12.44 5.71 4.69
C PRO A 71 -12.83 7.11 5.17
N ASP A 72 -12.75 7.35 6.48
CA ASP A 72 -13.08 8.63 7.10
C ASP A 72 -12.04 9.73 6.82
N SER A 73 -10.84 9.34 6.37
CA SER A 73 -9.73 10.28 6.10
C SER A 73 -9.36 10.34 4.62
N ARG A 74 -10.19 9.79 3.76
CA ARG A 74 -10.02 9.82 2.30
C ARG A 74 -10.05 11.27 1.77
N PHE A 75 -9.27 11.55 0.72
CA PHE A 75 -9.16 12.86 0.06
C PHE A 75 -8.61 14.00 0.93
N ARG A 76 -7.87 13.69 1.98
CA ARG A 76 -7.22 14.68 2.87
C ARG A 76 -5.70 14.74 2.72
N GLY A 77 -5.14 14.16 1.67
CA GLY A 77 -3.70 14.13 1.45
C GLY A 77 -2.94 13.12 2.31
N VAL A 78 -3.61 12.35 3.15
CA VAL A 78 -2.99 11.37 4.06
C VAL A 78 -2.24 10.28 3.28
N SER A 79 -2.86 9.71 2.25
CA SER A 79 -2.25 8.67 1.43
C SER A 79 -0.98 9.14 0.73
N ARG A 80 -0.98 10.39 0.22
CA ARG A 80 0.18 10.99 -0.43
C ARG A 80 1.32 11.21 0.55
N THR A 81 1.02 11.70 1.74
CA THR A 81 2.01 11.93 2.81
C THR A 81 2.60 10.61 3.28
N LEU A 82 1.77 9.59 3.48
CA LEU A 82 2.24 8.26 3.87
C LEU A 82 3.12 7.64 2.79
N LEU A 83 2.72 7.72 1.52
CA LEU A 83 3.51 7.21 0.39
C LEU A 83 4.89 7.85 0.34
N ALA A 84 4.96 9.18 0.47
CA ALA A 84 6.22 9.91 0.52
C ALA A 84 7.12 9.45 1.68
N ALA A 85 6.55 9.16 2.84
CA ALA A 85 7.29 8.65 3.99
C ALA A 85 7.80 7.22 3.77
N LEU A 86 7.01 6.35 3.13
CA LEU A 86 7.45 5.00 2.75
C LEU A 86 8.61 5.06 1.75
N GLU A 87 8.53 5.92 0.74
CA GLU A 87 9.59 6.13 -0.23
C GLU A 87 10.87 6.66 0.43
N ALA A 88 10.75 7.64 1.33
CA ALA A 88 11.88 8.16 2.09
C ALA A 88 12.54 7.06 2.94
N ARG A 89 11.74 6.21 3.57
CA ARG A 89 12.24 5.08 4.36
C ARG A 89 13.00 4.07 3.50
N ALA A 90 12.47 3.73 2.34
CA ALA A 90 13.14 2.85 1.38
C ALA A 90 14.49 3.44 0.93
N ALA A 91 14.50 4.73 0.59
CA ALA A 91 15.74 5.43 0.21
C ALA A 91 16.77 5.44 1.33
N GLU A 92 16.38 5.65 2.57
CA GLU A 92 17.26 5.58 3.75
C GLU A 92 17.92 4.19 3.90
N ARG A 93 17.21 3.14 3.48
CA ARG A 93 17.70 1.76 3.50
C ARG A 93 18.51 1.39 2.26
N GLY A 94 18.69 2.31 1.32
CA GLY A 94 19.52 2.12 0.13
C GLY A 94 18.76 1.68 -1.12
N ALA A 95 17.43 1.62 -1.08
CA ALA A 95 16.64 1.27 -2.27
C ALA A 95 16.71 2.39 -3.31
N GLY A 96 16.98 2.02 -4.57
CA GLY A 96 17.00 2.95 -5.71
C GLY A 96 15.63 3.14 -6.35
N GLN A 97 14.66 2.33 -5.98
CA GLN A 97 13.28 2.39 -6.48
C GLN A 97 12.30 1.81 -5.48
N CYS A 98 11.04 2.22 -5.59
CA CYS A 98 9.93 1.53 -4.95
C CYS A 98 9.13 0.75 -5.98
N ARG A 99 8.66 -0.42 -5.57
CA ARG A 99 7.78 -1.30 -6.35
C ARG A 99 6.55 -1.63 -5.53
N LEU A 100 5.44 -1.81 -6.22
CA LEU A 100 4.19 -2.23 -5.60
C LEU A 100 3.30 -2.93 -6.62
N GLU A 101 2.28 -3.58 -6.14
CA GLU A 101 1.19 -4.07 -6.95
C GLU A 101 -0.06 -3.27 -6.61
N SER A 102 -0.52 -2.45 -7.57
CA SER A 102 -1.67 -1.57 -7.36
C SER A 102 -2.97 -2.32 -7.55
N THR A 103 -3.95 -1.99 -6.72
CA THR A 103 -5.36 -2.29 -7.02
C THR A 103 -5.84 -1.39 -8.16
N GLU A 104 -6.96 -1.75 -8.78
CA GLU A 104 -7.63 -0.88 -9.76
C GLU A 104 -8.05 0.45 -9.10
N THR A 105 -8.57 0.38 -7.88
CA THR A 105 -8.96 1.56 -7.09
C THR A 105 -7.83 2.57 -6.91
N ALA A 106 -6.60 2.11 -6.65
CA ALA A 106 -5.45 2.97 -6.36
C ALA A 106 -4.59 3.30 -7.58
N TYR A 107 -4.88 2.74 -8.74
CA TYR A 107 -4.04 2.88 -9.94
C TYR A 107 -3.76 4.34 -10.31
N ARG A 108 -4.79 5.17 -10.38
CA ARG A 108 -4.66 6.59 -10.73
C ARG A 108 -3.86 7.36 -9.67
N PHE A 109 -4.04 7.02 -8.40
CA PHE A 109 -3.29 7.61 -7.30
C PHE A 109 -1.79 7.36 -7.47
N TYR A 110 -1.38 6.12 -7.74
CA TYR A 110 0.04 5.82 -7.95
C TYR A 110 0.59 6.47 -9.21
N ARG A 111 -0.16 6.47 -10.30
CA ARG A 111 0.22 7.20 -11.53
C ARG A 111 0.47 8.69 -11.25
N ALA A 112 -0.42 9.32 -10.52
CA ALA A 112 -0.29 10.74 -10.15
C ALA A 112 0.92 11.01 -9.23
N ASN A 113 1.43 9.99 -8.53
CA ASN A 113 2.59 10.08 -7.65
C ASN A 113 3.90 9.56 -8.30
N GLY A 114 3.91 9.40 -9.61
CA GLY A 114 5.13 9.11 -10.36
C GLY A 114 5.42 7.64 -10.61
N TYR A 115 4.49 6.74 -10.29
CA TYR A 115 4.62 5.31 -10.60
C TYR A 115 4.23 5.02 -12.04
N ALA A 116 4.95 4.12 -12.67
CA ALA A 116 4.66 3.61 -14.01
C ALA A 116 4.47 2.09 -13.94
N GLU A 117 3.72 1.53 -14.89
CA GLU A 117 3.55 0.09 -15.01
C GLU A 117 4.90 -0.61 -15.18
N ASP A 118 5.08 -1.72 -14.48
CA ASP A 118 6.31 -2.52 -14.43
C ASP A 118 6.00 -4.02 -14.61
N GLY A 119 5.21 -4.34 -15.59
CA GLY A 119 4.84 -5.71 -15.92
C GLY A 119 3.37 -5.86 -16.26
N ALA A 120 3.02 -7.08 -16.67
CA ALA A 120 1.65 -7.42 -17.01
C ALA A 120 0.77 -7.48 -15.76
N PRO A 121 -0.52 -7.10 -15.84
CA PRO A 121 -1.46 -7.26 -14.75
C PRO A 121 -1.55 -8.71 -14.28
N THR A 122 -1.63 -8.90 -12.96
CA THR A 122 -1.78 -10.22 -12.32
C THR A 122 -3.07 -10.28 -11.52
N GLY A 123 -3.76 -11.43 -11.54
CA GLY A 123 -4.92 -11.65 -10.69
C GLY A 123 -4.50 -12.06 -9.27
N LYS A 124 -5.12 -11.47 -8.25
CA LYS A 124 -5.02 -11.91 -6.84
C LYS A 124 -6.40 -12.06 -6.24
N PHE A 125 -6.58 -13.07 -5.40
CA PHE A 125 -7.85 -13.31 -4.67
C PHE A 125 -9.10 -13.40 -5.58
N GLY A 126 -8.94 -13.86 -6.86
CA GLY A 126 -10.03 -13.86 -7.84
C GLY A 126 -10.34 -12.50 -8.47
N MET A 127 -9.58 -11.46 -8.15
CA MET A 127 -9.67 -10.15 -8.79
C MET A 127 -9.07 -10.18 -10.19
N ALA A 128 -9.66 -9.39 -11.10
CA ALA A 128 -9.26 -9.36 -12.50
C ALA A 128 -7.84 -8.80 -12.72
N SER A 129 -7.36 -7.93 -11.82
CA SER A 129 -6.11 -7.21 -12.04
C SER A 129 -5.45 -6.71 -10.76
N GLY A 130 -4.19 -7.07 -10.59
CA GLY A 130 -3.22 -6.31 -9.82
C GLY A 130 -2.23 -5.69 -10.81
N PHE A 131 -1.87 -4.44 -10.66
CA PHE A 131 -1.00 -3.72 -11.59
C PHE A 131 0.39 -3.57 -10.96
N PRO A 132 1.41 -4.34 -11.42
CA PRO A 132 2.78 -4.08 -10.99
C PRO A 132 3.22 -2.69 -11.43
N MET A 133 3.74 -1.91 -10.50
CA MET A 133 4.17 -0.54 -10.74
C MET A 133 5.48 -0.26 -10.02
N ALA A 134 6.28 0.65 -10.58
CA ALA A 134 7.55 1.07 -10.02
C ALA A 134 7.78 2.56 -10.17
N LYS A 135 8.58 3.10 -9.26
CA LYS A 135 9.05 4.49 -9.28
C LYS A 135 10.51 4.53 -8.86
N SER A 136 11.35 5.17 -9.67
CA SER A 136 12.73 5.45 -9.30
C SER A 136 12.75 6.48 -8.18
N LEU A 137 13.58 6.25 -7.17
CA LEU A 137 13.81 7.19 -6.09
C LEU A 137 15.00 8.08 -6.46
N ALA A 138 14.91 9.37 -6.12
CA ALA A 138 16.03 10.26 -6.30
C ALA A 138 17.20 9.79 -5.41
N SER A 139 18.38 9.58 -6.01
CA SER A 139 19.58 9.32 -5.22
C SER A 139 19.85 10.54 -4.35
N ARG A 140 19.97 10.35 -3.03
CA ARG A 140 20.58 11.38 -2.20
C ARG A 140 22.01 11.54 -2.68
N ARG A 141 22.29 12.65 -3.36
CA ARG A 141 23.67 13.08 -3.52
C ARG A 141 24.22 13.38 -2.13
N ALA A 142 25.23 12.62 -1.76
CA ALA A 142 25.99 12.89 -0.54
C ALA A 142 26.61 14.29 -0.61
#